data_510033471ff75c181f08bdd7ea76ad04
#
_entry.id   510033471ff75c181f08bdd7ea76ad04
#
_cell.length_a   1.000
_cell.length_b   1.000
_cell.length_c   1.000
_cell.angle_alpha   90.00
_cell.angle_beta   90.00
_cell.angle_gamma   90.00
#
_symmetry.space_group_name_H-M   'P 1'
#
loop_
_entity.id
_entity.type
_entity.pdbx_description
1 polymer ?
#
loop_
_entity_poly.entity_id
_entity_poly.type
_entity_poly.pdbx_seq_one_letter_code
_entity_poly.pdbx_strand_id
1 'polypeptide(L)'
;MKLRNLLGGAALGVGALAAINTGLRYEGELESSLDGDDRTFRWRGMDVAYTEAGDPDDPDLLLLHGINAAGSSGEWRAVFDDLAADYHVVAPDFPGYGRSDRPPLRYSAALYEDFVHDFLAEFDEPAVVASSLSAAYALAAVKGGADGGVDLSGFVAVCPTATAGPSPAKGWLRELLRAPLVGRALFNGITSKPAIRYFNADHGYDDPANPSAEWTDYEWRTAHVENARFAPASFVSGSLNSEIDLAAALADLDVPPTIVWGREATVSPLTEGRELADAADARLVVFDRARLLPHVEHPERFVETVEEALVAGTAA
;
A
#
# COMPACT_ATOMS: atom_id res chain seq x y z
N MET A 1 11.97 -48.60 -12.39
CA MET A 1 12.23 -47.70 -11.21
C MET A 1 11.05 -47.93 -10.25
N LYS A 2 11.30 -48.36 -9.02
CA LYS A 2 10.22 -48.84 -8.14
C LYS A 2 9.46 -47.67 -7.55
N LEU A 3 8.12 -47.72 -7.52
CA LEU A 3 7.20 -46.71 -6.92
C LEU A 3 7.67 -46.20 -5.54
N ARG A 4 8.30 -47.10 -4.76
CA ARG A 4 8.91 -46.78 -3.46
C ARG A 4 10.03 -45.74 -3.52
N ASN A 5 10.82 -45.71 -4.61
CA ASN A 5 11.90 -44.73 -4.78
C ASN A 5 11.34 -43.36 -5.22
N LEU A 6 10.24 -43.34 -5.98
CA LEU A 6 9.50 -42.15 -6.34
C LEU A 6 8.82 -41.52 -5.12
N LEU A 7 8.16 -42.33 -4.30
CA LEU A 7 7.53 -41.87 -3.05
C LEU A 7 8.56 -41.37 -2.03
N GLY A 8 9.71 -42.06 -1.91
CA GLY A 8 10.81 -41.61 -1.05
C GLY A 8 11.44 -40.31 -1.53
N GLY A 9 11.65 -40.11 -2.82
CA GLY A 9 12.16 -38.86 -3.40
C GLY A 9 11.18 -37.70 -3.25
N ALA A 10 9.88 -37.95 -3.44
CA ALA A 10 8.84 -36.94 -3.24
C ALA A 10 8.73 -36.51 -1.75
N ALA A 11 8.80 -37.48 -0.82
CA ALA A 11 8.76 -37.17 0.61
C ALA A 11 9.98 -36.36 1.09
N LEU A 12 11.18 -36.67 0.56
CA LEU A 12 12.39 -35.89 0.84
C LEU A 12 12.30 -34.49 0.24
N GLY A 13 11.76 -34.33 -0.98
CA GLY A 13 11.56 -33.03 -1.61
C GLY A 13 10.55 -32.17 -0.86
N VAL A 14 9.45 -32.74 -0.40
CA VAL A 14 8.43 -32.05 0.42
C VAL A 14 9.02 -31.64 1.78
N GLY A 15 9.79 -32.53 2.43
CA GLY A 15 10.45 -32.24 3.70
C GLY A 15 11.49 -31.12 3.58
N ALA A 16 12.31 -31.13 2.53
CA ALA A 16 13.27 -30.07 2.26
C ALA A 16 12.59 -28.71 2.01
N LEU A 17 11.55 -28.70 1.19
CA LEU A 17 10.79 -27.48 0.90
C LEU A 17 10.11 -26.92 2.16
N ALA A 18 9.56 -27.78 3.02
CA ALA A 18 8.98 -27.39 4.29
C ALA A 18 10.04 -26.76 5.23
N ALA A 19 11.22 -27.38 5.32
CA ALA A 19 12.32 -26.87 6.13
C ALA A 19 12.83 -25.50 5.65
N ILE A 20 12.99 -25.32 4.33
CA ILE A 20 13.37 -24.03 3.73
C ILE A 20 12.33 -22.97 4.05
N ASN A 21 11.04 -23.26 3.83
CA ASN A 21 9.96 -22.33 4.11
C ASN A 21 9.88 -21.92 5.59
N THR A 22 10.22 -22.86 6.51
CA THR A 22 10.27 -22.54 7.94
C THR A 22 11.49 -21.68 8.28
N GLY A 23 12.66 -22.00 7.71
CA GLY A 23 13.89 -21.24 7.93
C GLY A 23 13.89 -19.82 7.35
N LEU A 24 12.97 -19.52 6.40
CA LEU A 24 12.79 -18.18 5.85
C LEU A 24 11.70 -17.37 6.57
N ARG A 25 11.04 -17.94 7.58
CA ARG A 25 10.04 -17.22 8.36
C ARG A 25 10.73 -16.25 9.32
N TYR A 26 10.27 -15.00 9.32
CA TYR A 26 10.64 -14.04 10.36
C TYR A 26 9.74 -14.27 11.60
N GLU A 27 10.37 -14.56 12.72
CA GLU A 27 9.68 -14.86 14.00
C GLU A 27 9.76 -13.70 15.00
N GLY A 28 10.45 -12.61 14.63
CA GLY A 28 10.51 -11.40 15.45
C GLY A 28 9.22 -10.59 15.38
N GLU A 29 9.06 -9.69 16.33
CA GLU A 29 8.04 -8.64 16.28
C GLU A 29 8.41 -7.60 15.24
N LEU A 30 7.44 -7.11 14.48
CA LEU A 30 7.63 -6.00 13.55
C LEU A 30 7.43 -4.70 14.33
N GLU A 31 8.50 -3.94 14.43
CA GLU A 31 8.45 -2.57 14.97
C GLU A 31 7.98 -1.59 13.89
N SER A 32 7.40 -0.47 14.28
CA SER A 32 7.13 0.63 13.36
C SER A 32 8.44 1.13 12.73
N SER A 33 8.38 1.52 11.48
CA SER A 33 9.45 2.25 10.80
C SER A 33 9.20 3.76 10.76
N LEU A 34 8.12 4.21 11.42
CA LEU A 34 7.75 5.59 11.63
C LEU A 34 8.02 5.97 13.09
N ASP A 35 8.46 7.19 13.33
CA ASP A 35 8.67 7.72 14.68
C ASP A 35 7.35 8.34 15.18
N GLY A 36 6.71 7.68 16.14
CA GLY A 36 5.41 8.09 16.65
C GLY A 36 4.81 7.08 17.63
N ASP A 37 3.61 7.35 18.04
CA ASP A 37 2.84 6.50 18.96
C ASP A 37 2.17 5.35 18.20
N ASP A 38 2.48 4.12 18.58
CA ASP A 38 1.81 2.93 18.03
C ASP A 38 0.42 2.75 18.64
N ARG A 39 -0.57 2.56 17.78
CA ARG A 39 -1.97 2.39 18.11
C ARG A 39 -2.58 1.18 17.40
N THR A 40 -3.78 0.85 17.82
CA THR A 40 -4.55 -0.27 17.23
C THR A 40 -6.01 0.12 17.03
N PHE A 41 -6.49 -0.03 15.82
CA PHE A 41 -7.91 0.07 15.46
C PHE A 41 -8.52 -1.33 15.39
N ARG A 42 -9.56 -1.59 16.18
CA ARG A 42 -10.24 -2.88 16.18
C ARG A 42 -11.30 -2.95 15.08
N TRP A 43 -10.99 -3.61 13.98
CA TRP A 43 -11.87 -3.66 12.82
C TRP A 43 -12.26 -5.11 12.45
N ARG A 44 -13.57 -5.41 12.47
CA ARG A 44 -14.15 -6.72 12.09
C ARG A 44 -13.43 -7.92 12.69
N GLY A 45 -12.96 -7.78 13.92
CA GLY A 45 -12.26 -8.84 14.64
C GLY A 45 -10.76 -8.93 14.35
N MET A 46 -10.19 -8.04 13.56
CA MET A 46 -8.76 -7.86 13.32
C MET A 46 -8.21 -6.68 14.12
N ASP A 47 -6.98 -6.77 14.56
CA ASP A 47 -6.20 -5.66 15.09
C ASP A 47 -5.45 -5.02 13.92
N VAL A 48 -5.82 -3.79 13.59
CA VAL A 48 -5.18 -2.98 12.56
C VAL A 48 -4.25 -2.00 13.26
N ALA A 49 -2.95 -2.18 13.05
CA ALA A 49 -1.93 -1.30 13.61
C ALA A 49 -1.85 0.01 12.80
N TYR A 50 -1.65 1.11 13.51
CA TYR A 50 -1.30 2.38 12.89
C TYR A 50 -0.29 3.12 13.77
N THR A 51 0.44 4.07 13.18
CA THR A 51 1.31 4.99 13.90
C THR A 51 0.75 6.40 13.75
N GLU A 52 0.70 7.14 14.84
CA GLU A 52 0.29 8.55 14.85
C GLU A 52 1.39 9.43 15.42
N ALA A 53 1.48 10.69 14.94
CA ALA A 53 2.38 11.70 15.45
C ALA A 53 1.78 13.10 15.21
N GLY A 54 2.36 14.12 15.85
CA GLY A 54 1.87 15.50 15.81
C GLY A 54 0.96 15.83 16.99
N ASP A 55 0.43 17.05 17.00
CA ASP A 55 -0.50 17.48 18.05
C ASP A 55 -1.91 16.95 17.69
N PRO A 56 -2.61 16.22 18.60
CA PRO A 56 -3.97 15.76 18.33
C PRO A 56 -5.01 16.87 18.13
N ASP A 57 -4.67 18.12 18.48
CA ASP A 57 -5.52 19.29 18.23
C ASP A 57 -5.30 19.92 16.84
N ASP A 58 -4.26 19.48 16.10
CA ASP A 58 -4.00 19.87 14.71
C ASP A 58 -4.91 19.14 13.71
N PRO A 59 -5.05 19.63 12.46
CA PRO A 59 -5.85 18.96 11.44
C PRO A 59 -5.38 17.52 11.16
N ASP A 60 -6.34 16.57 11.08
CA ASP A 60 -6.04 15.18 10.79
C ASP A 60 -5.55 14.96 9.35
N LEU A 61 -4.41 14.29 9.20
CA LEU A 61 -3.82 13.89 7.93
C LEU A 61 -3.55 12.38 7.88
N LEU A 62 -4.33 11.66 7.07
CA LEU A 62 -4.23 10.23 6.93
C LEU A 62 -3.34 9.83 5.75
N LEU A 63 -2.33 8.99 6.00
CA LEU A 63 -1.37 8.52 5.01
C LEU A 63 -1.63 7.05 4.67
N LEU A 64 -2.24 6.78 3.52
CA LEU A 64 -2.62 5.44 3.07
C LEU A 64 -1.56 4.85 2.13
N HIS A 65 -0.80 3.85 2.59
CA HIS A 65 0.31 3.25 1.84
C HIS A 65 -0.15 2.49 0.60
N GLY A 66 0.72 2.39 -0.41
CA GLY A 66 0.48 1.62 -1.61
C GLY A 66 0.42 0.10 -1.36
N ILE A 67 -0.23 -0.61 -2.26
CA ILE A 67 -0.40 -2.06 -2.18
C ILE A 67 0.66 -2.77 -3.02
N ASN A 68 1.51 -3.55 -2.35
CA ASN A 68 2.53 -4.38 -2.99
C ASN A 68 2.76 -5.69 -2.22
N ALA A 69 3.87 -6.41 -2.46
CA ALA A 69 4.13 -7.68 -1.78
C ALA A 69 4.66 -7.54 -0.34
N ALA A 70 5.16 -6.35 0.02
CA ALA A 70 5.76 -6.02 1.31
C ALA A 70 5.26 -4.68 1.87
N GLY A 71 4.09 -4.21 1.42
CA GLY A 71 3.50 -2.93 1.80
C GLY A 71 3.37 -2.73 3.31
N SER A 72 3.55 -1.50 3.73
CA SER A 72 3.34 -1.04 5.11
C SER A 72 3.28 0.48 5.17
N SER A 73 2.80 1.02 6.27
CA SER A 73 2.84 2.45 6.60
C SER A 73 4.24 3.07 6.52
N GLY A 74 5.29 2.26 6.68
CA GLY A 74 6.68 2.67 6.50
C GLY A 74 7.03 3.21 5.11
N GLU A 75 6.14 3.10 4.13
CA GLU A 75 6.23 3.82 2.86
C GLU A 75 6.43 5.32 3.08
N TRP A 76 5.79 5.88 4.10
CA TRP A 76 5.77 7.31 4.44
C TRP A 76 6.95 7.79 5.28
N ARG A 77 7.90 6.91 5.64
CA ARG A 77 9.05 7.19 6.55
C ARG A 77 9.88 8.42 6.22
N ALA A 78 9.89 8.87 4.97
CA ALA A 78 10.70 10.01 4.55
C ALA A 78 10.01 11.36 4.76
N VAL A 79 8.70 11.36 5.02
CA VAL A 79 7.87 12.58 5.12
C VAL A 79 6.99 12.62 6.36
N PHE A 80 6.93 11.53 7.12
CA PHE A 80 6.03 11.37 8.26
C PHE A 80 6.30 12.42 9.35
N ASP A 81 7.57 12.55 9.77
CA ASP A 81 7.97 13.46 10.84
C ASP A 81 7.82 14.93 10.44
N ASP A 82 8.14 15.25 9.16
CA ASP A 82 8.01 16.61 8.65
C ASP A 82 6.54 17.03 8.57
N LEU A 83 5.64 16.14 8.13
CA LEU A 83 4.20 16.39 8.12
C LEU A 83 3.62 16.50 9.53
N ALA A 84 4.16 15.74 10.50
CA ALA A 84 3.71 15.79 11.89
C ALA A 84 4.08 17.10 12.62
N ALA A 85 4.81 18.01 11.98
CA ALA A 85 5.09 19.34 12.53
C ALA A 85 3.86 20.27 12.48
N ASP A 86 2.95 20.07 11.52
CA ASP A 86 1.80 20.94 11.27
C ASP A 86 0.45 20.19 11.22
N TYR A 87 0.47 18.83 11.30
CA TYR A 87 -0.72 17.98 11.24
C TYR A 87 -0.69 16.89 12.32
N HIS A 88 -1.86 16.45 12.76
CA HIS A 88 -2.01 15.15 13.41
C HIS A 88 -1.96 14.05 12.32
N VAL A 89 -0.80 13.44 12.15
CA VAL A 89 -0.55 12.46 11.08
C VAL A 89 -0.85 11.05 11.55
N VAL A 90 -1.66 10.32 10.77
CA VAL A 90 -2.08 8.94 11.07
C VAL A 90 -1.79 8.03 9.88
N ALA A 91 -0.98 7.00 10.08
CA ALA A 91 -0.55 6.07 9.03
C ALA A 91 -0.88 4.61 9.39
N PRO A 92 -2.01 4.05 8.90
CA PRO A 92 -2.37 2.65 9.15
C PRO A 92 -1.58 1.68 8.29
N ASP A 93 -1.30 0.51 8.85
CA ASP A 93 -0.95 -0.69 8.11
C ASP A 93 -2.23 -1.40 7.67
N PHE A 94 -2.49 -1.55 6.39
CA PHE A 94 -3.73 -2.18 5.92
C PHE A 94 -3.88 -3.63 6.43
N PRO A 95 -5.11 -4.16 6.65
CA PRO A 95 -5.32 -5.55 7.02
C PRO A 95 -4.56 -6.51 6.10
N GLY A 96 -3.74 -7.39 6.68
CA GLY A 96 -2.89 -8.30 5.92
C GLY A 96 -1.50 -7.76 5.55
N TYR A 97 -1.18 -6.53 5.93
CA TYR A 97 0.08 -5.82 5.68
C TYR A 97 0.72 -5.29 6.97
N GLY A 98 1.97 -4.83 6.86
CA GLY A 98 2.71 -4.17 7.94
C GLY A 98 2.65 -4.93 9.26
N ARG A 99 2.23 -4.29 10.31
CA ARG A 99 2.06 -4.85 11.67
C ARG A 99 0.63 -5.32 11.96
N SER A 100 -0.31 -5.07 11.02
CA SER A 100 -1.71 -5.46 11.16
C SER A 100 -1.92 -6.97 11.09
N ASP A 101 -3.01 -7.45 11.68
CA ASP A 101 -3.44 -8.84 11.62
C ASP A 101 -3.54 -9.37 10.18
N ARG A 102 -3.12 -10.63 9.99
CA ARG A 102 -3.04 -11.30 8.69
C ARG A 102 -3.85 -12.60 8.65
N PRO A 103 -5.16 -12.56 8.89
CA PRO A 103 -5.97 -13.77 8.75
C PRO A 103 -5.88 -14.31 7.33
N PRO A 104 -5.99 -15.63 7.13
CA PRO A 104 -5.85 -16.27 5.81
C PRO A 104 -7.09 -16.05 4.93
N LEU A 105 -7.53 -14.80 4.79
CA LEU A 105 -8.68 -14.40 3.99
C LEU A 105 -8.39 -14.44 2.48
N ARG A 106 -9.43 -14.32 1.68
CA ARG A 106 -9.38 -13.92 0.28
C ARG A 106 -9.63 -12.42 0.22
N TYR A 107 -8.56 -11.65 0.39
CA TYR A 107 -8.65 -10.20 0.35
C TYR A 107 -9.21 -9.74 -1.01
N SER A 108 -9.97 -8.65 -1.02
CA SER A 108 -10.63 -8.08 -2.19
C SER A 108 -10.60 -6.55 -2.12
N ALA A 109 -10.85 -5.86 -3.23
CA ALA A 109 -11.01 -4.42 -3.25
C ALA A 109 -12.09 -3.98 -2.27
N ALA A 110 -13.29 -4.59 -2.31
CA ALA A 110 -14.39 -4.25 -1.41
C ALA A 110 -14.01 -4.35 0.08
N LEU A 111 -13.15 -5.32 0.48
CA LEU A 111 -12.69 -5.40 1.86
C LEU A 111 -11.84 -4.17 2.23
N TYR A 112 -11.00 -3.69 1.32
CA TYR A 112 -10.18 -2.50 1.60
C TYR A 112 -10.97 -1.20 1.46
N GLU A 113 -11.91 -1.12 0.55
CA GLU A 113 -12.87 -0.01 0.42
C GLU A 113 -13.67 0.15 1.72
N ASP A 114 -14.23 -0.96 2.26
CA ASP A 114 -14.90 -0.99 3.56
C ASP A 114 -13.96 -0.60 4.72
N PHE A 115 -12.71 -1.11 4.70
CA PHE A 115 -11.73 -0.79 5.76
C PHE A 115 -11.39 0.71 5.75
N VAL A 116 -11.10 1.27 4.58
CA VAL A 116 -10.75 2.68 4.46
C VAL A 116 -11.94 3.55 4.86
N HIS A 117 -13.16 3.20 4.45
CA HIS A 117 -14.37 3.89 4.86
C HIS A 117 -14.52 3.91 6.40
N ASP A 118 -14.46 2.73 7.02
CA ASP A 118 -14.67 2.62 8.47
C ASP A 118 -13.54 3.30 9.27
N PHE A 119 -12.31 3.30 8.73
CA PHE A 119 -11.17 3.95 9.36
C PHE A 119 -11.20 5.48 9.21
N LEU A 120 -11.54 6.01 8.02
CA LEU A 120 -11.71 7.45 7.81
C LEU A 120 -12.85 8.04 8.64
N ALA A 121 -13.91 7.27 8.87
CA ALA A 121 -15.06 7.69 9.68
C ALA A 121 -14.76 7.88 11.20
N GLU A 122 -13.56 7.46 11.65
CA GLU A 122 -13.10 7.75 13.03
C GLU A 122 -12.63 9.21 13.20
N PHE A 123 -12.46 9.96 12.09
CA PHE A 123 -11.93 11.32 12.05
C PHE A 123 -12.97 12.29 11.49
N ASP A 124 -12.88 13.56 11.87
CA ASP A 124 -13.80 14.61 11.42
C ASP A 124 -13.20 15.35 10.22
N GLU A 125 -13.73 15.12 9.04
CA GLU A 125 -13.27 15.71 7.77
C GLU A 125 -11.72 15.63 7.57
N PRO A 126 -11.10 14.44 7.67
CA PRO A 126 -9.65 14.34 7.56
C PRO A 126 -9.15 14.70 6.17
N ALA A 127 -7.90 15.20 6.06
CA ALA A 127 -7.18 15.19 4.80
C ALA A 127 -6.58 13.81 4.53
N VAL A 128 -6.48 13.42 3.27
CA VAL A 128 -5.96 12.11 2.87
C VAL A 128 -4.85 12.24 1.84
N VAL A 129 -3.72 11.59 2.10
CA VAL A 129 -2.68 11.29 1.10
C VAL A 129 -2.70 9.79 0.85
N ALA A 130 -3.02 9.39 -0.39
CA ALA A 130 -3.16 7.97 -0.73
C ALA A 130 -2.27 7.57 -1.91
N SER A 131 -1.54 6.46 -1.75
CA SER A 131 -0.63 5.93 -2.75
C SER A 131 -1.25 4.80 -3.58
N SER A 132 -1.11 4.89 -4.90
CA SER A 132 -1.45 3.80 -5.84
C SER A 132 -2.91 3.33 -5.72
N LEU A 133 -3.15 2.02 -5.50
CA LEU A 133 -4.50 1.43 -5.30
C LEU A 133 -5.24 2.00 -4.09
N SER A 134 -4.53 2.46 -3.06
CA SER A 134 -5.17 3.01 -1.87
C SER A 134 -5.92 4.31 -2.16
N ALA A 135 -5.51 5.05 -3.21
CA ALA A 135 -6.27 6.20 -3.70
C ALA A 135 -7.66 5.78 -4.24
N ALA A 136 -7.74 4.66 -4.95
CA ALA A 136 -9.03 4.12 -5.41
C ALA A 136 -9.93 3.71 -4.25
N TYR A 137 -9.36 3.10 -3.19
CA TYR A 137 -10.13 2.72 -2.00
C TYR A 137 -10.61 3.94 -1.21
N ALA A 138 -9.77 4.97 -1.08
CA ALA A 138 -10.16 6.22 -0.42
C ALA A 138 -11.29 6.93 -1.19
N LEU A 139 -11.19 7.02 -2.51
CA LEU A 139 -12.25 7.59 -3.35
C LEU A 139 -13.55 6.79 -3.28
N ALA A 140 -13.48 5.47 -3.15
CA ALA A 140 -14.65 4.63 -2.93
C ALA A 140 -15.29 4.89 -1.56
N ALA A 141 -14.47 5.13 -0.53
CA ALA A 141 -14.94 5.47 0.82
C ALA A 141 -15.66 6.84 0.86
N VAL A 142 -15.09 7.86 0.18
CA VAL A 142 -15.71 9.18 0.05
C VAL A 142 -17.05 9.09 -0.67
N LYS A 143 -17.12 8.35 -1.77
CA LYS A 143 -18.37 8.15 -2.51
C LYS A 143 -19.43 7.41 -1.70
N GLY A 144 -18.97 6.60 -0.72
CA GLY A 144 -19.82 5.87 0.21
C GLY A 144 -20.60 4.74 -0.41
N GLY A 145 -21.11 3.89 0.49
CA GLY A 145 -22.04 2.82 0.19
C GLY A 145 -23.43 3.10 0.80
N ALA A 146 -24.05 2.09 1.39
CA ALA A 146 -25.36 2.19 2.01
C ALA A 146 -25.39 3.10 3.26
N ASP A 147 -24.27 3.31 3.91
CA ASP A 147 -24.14 4.06 5.16
C ASP A 147 -23.73 5.53 4.95
N GLY A 148 -23.57 5.98 3.70
CA GLY A 148 -23.11 7.34 3.33
C GLY A 148 -21.63 7.38 2.97
N GLY A 149 -21.14 8.54 2.52
CA GLY A 149 -19.74 8.82 2.24
C GLY A 149 -19.04 9.46 3.44
N VAL A 150 -17.72 9.60 3.34
CA VAL A 150 -16.89 10.33 4.30
C VAL A 150 -16.50 11.67 3.65
N ASP A 151 -16.70 12.76 4.36
CA ASP A 151 -16.27 14.08 3.92
C ASP A 151 -14.76 14.25 4.17
N LEU A 152 -14.07 14.96 3.29
CA LEU A 152 -12.63 15.23 3.41
C LEU A 152 -12.36 16.73 3.39
N SER A 153 -11.34 17.19 4.11
CA SER A 153 -10.80 18.54 4.02
C SER A 153 -9.75 18.71 2.90
N GLY A 154 -9.20 17.61 2.37
CA GLY A 154 -8.23 17.63 1.27
C GLY A 154 -7.88 16.23 0.75
N PHE A 155 -7.43 16.16 -0.51
CA PHE A 155 -7.08 14.89 -1.13
C PHE A 155 -5.85 14.99 -2.03
N VAL A 156 -4.82 14.20 -1.71
CA VAL A 156 -3.60 14.06 -2.52
C VAL A 156 -3.41 12.61 -2.93
N ALA A 157 -3.38 12.35 -4.23
CA ALA A 157 -3.19 11.02 -4.80
C ALA A 157 -1.80 10.86 -5.41
N VAL A 158 -1.02 9.88 -4.93
CA VAL A 158 0.33 9.59 -5.42
C VAL A 158 0.29 8.43 -6.40
N CYS A 159 0.58 8.69 -7.67
CA CYS A 159 0.53 7.70 -8.76
C CYS A 159 -0.73 6.81 -8.68
N PRO A 160 -1.94 7.40 -8.56
CA PRO A 160 -3.16 6.64 -8.31
C PRO A 160 -3.47 5.67 -9.44
N THR A 161 -3.99 4.49 -9.07
CA THR A 161 -4.49 3.51 -10.03
C THR A 161 -5.67 2.73 -9.45
N ALA A 162 -6.62 2.33 -10.27
CA ALA A 162 -7.65 1.35 -9.90
C ALA A 162 -7.23 -0.09 -10.25
N THR A 163 -6.18 -0.26 -11.06
CA THR A 163 -5.77 -1.55 -11.60
C THR A 163 -4.24 -1.72 -11.50
N ALA A 164 -3.78 -2.54 -10.56
CA ALA A 164 -2.36 -2.81 -10.36
C ALA A 164 -1.99 -4.31 -10.58
N GLY A 165 -2.94 -5.13 -10.97
CA GLY A 165 -2.76 -6.55 -11.26
C GLY A 165 -3.51 -6.97 -12.53
N PRO A 166 -3.49 -8.26 -12.89
CA PRO A 166 -4.21 -8.76 -14.06
C PRO A 166 -5.69 -8.38 -14.07
N SER A 167 -6.17 -7.87 -15.20
CA SER A 167 -7.59 -7.62 -15.46
C SER A 167 -8.03 -8.43 -16.68
N PRO A 168 -8.99 -9.37 -16.60
CA PRO A 168 -9.68 -9.77 -15.37
C PRO A 168 -8.76 -10.54 -14.38
N ALA A 169 -9.17 -10.56 -13.11
CA ALA A 169 -8.42 -11.20 -12.04
C ALA A 169 -8.23 -12.71 -12.29
N LYS A 170 -7.01 -13.19 -11.98
CA LYS A 170 -6.63 -14.61 -12.17
C LYS A 170 -6.73 -15.37 -10.85
N GLY A 171 -7.92 -15.76 -10.43
CA GLY A 171 -8.17 -16.45 -9.17
C GLY A 171 -7.32 -17.71 -8.94
N TRP A 172 -6.94 -18.43 -10.02
CA TRP A 172 -6.04 -19.59 -9.91
C TRP A 172 -4.64 -19.20 -9.38
N LEU A 173 -4.13 -18.01 -9.75
CA LEU A 173 -2.83 -17.53 -9.30
C LEU A 173 -2.88 -17.19 -7.80
N ARG A 174 -3.98 -16.60 -7.34
CA ARG A 174 -4.22 -16.37 -5.90
C ARG A 174 -4.18 -17.69 -5.13
N GLU A 175 -4.92 -18.71 -5.57
CA GLU A 175 -4.99 -20.00 -4.88
C GLU A 175 -3.62 -20.73 -4.93
N LEU A 176 -2.86 -20.58 -6.01
CA LEU A 176 -1.50 -21.11 -6.11
C LEU A 176 -0.57 -20.49 -5.04
N LEU A 177 -0.56 -19.16 -4.90
CA LEU A 177 0.26 -18.48 -3.89
C LEU A 177 -0.21 -18.75 -2.45
N ARG A 178 -1.49 -19.04 -2.27
CA ARG A 178 -2.08 -19.41 -0.98
C ARG A 178 -1.74 -20.84 -0.57
N ALA A 179 -1.38 -21.71 -1.51
CA ALA A 179 -1.08 -23.13 -1.23
C ALA A 179 0.04 -23.29 -0.16
N PRO A 180 -0.09 -24.23 0.78
CA PRO A 180 0.74 -24.25 1.98
C PRO A 180 2.26 -24.37 1.73
N LEU A 181 2.69 -25.25 0.84
CA LEU A 181 4.12 -25.51 0.60
C LEU A 181 4.64 -24.78 -0.63
N VAL A 182 4.03 -25.05 -1.78
CA VAL A 182 4.46 -24.50 -3.07
C VAL A 182 4.20 -23.01 -3.12
N GLY A 183 3.02 -22.55 -2.69
CA GLY A 183 2.66 -21.14 -2.69
C GLY A 183 3.57 -20.32 -1.77
N ARG A 184 3.89 -20.85 -0.57
CA ARG A 184 4.83 -20.19 0.34
C ARG A 184 6.24 -20.10 -0.29
N ALA A 185 6.73 -21.17 -0.93
CA ALA A 185 8.03 -21.14 -1.57
C ALA A 185 8.10 -20.15 -2.75
N LEU A 186 7.05 -20.08 -3.56
CA LEU A 186 6.93 -19.10 -4.63
C LEU A 186 6.91 -17.67 -4.07
N PHE A 187 6.12 -17.45 -3.03
CA PHE A 187 6.05 -16.15 -2.35
C PHE A 187 7.39 -15.74 -1.76
N ASN A 188 8.06 -16.63 -1.01
CA ASN A 188 9.41 -16.38 -0.49
C ASN A 188 10.43 -16.07 -1.61
N GLY A 189 10.25 -16.65 -2.79
CA GLY A 189 11.08 -16.36 -3.96
C GLY A 189 10.92 -14.93 -4.47
N ILE A 190 9.67 -14.50 -4.67
CA ILE A 190 9.35 -13.15 -5.17
C ILE A 190 9.54 -12.05 -4.12
N THR A 191 9.60 -12.40 -2.84
CA THR A 191 9.89 -11.50 -1.72
C THR A 191 11.29 -11.71 -1.13
N SER A 192 12.17 -12.44 -1.82
CA SER A 192 13.58 -12.52 -1.43
C SER A 192 14.25 -11.15 -1.55
N LYS A 193 15.27 -10.87 -0.71
CA LYS A 193 15.99 -9.58 -0.76
C LYS A 193 16.51 -9.21 -2.16
N PRO A 194 17.04 -10.14 -2.98
CA PRO A 194 17.38 -9.81 -4.37
C PRO A 194 16.16 -9.44 -5.23
N ALA A 195 15.02 -10.11 -5.05
CA ALA A 195 13.80 -9.80 -5.79
C ALA A 195 13.22 -8.44 -5.36
N ILE A 196 13.18 -8.15 -4.06
CA ILE A 196 12.77 -6.84 -3.52
C ILE A 196 13.63 -5.73 -4.12
N ARG A 197 14.97 -5.86 -4.11
CA ARG A 197 15.87 -4.87 -4.71
C ARG A 197 15.62 -4.69 -6.21
N TYR A 198 15.37 -5.78 -6.93
CA TYR A 198 15.04 -5.71 -8.35
C TYR A 198 13.74 -4.93 -8.60
N PHE A 199 12.66 -5.24 -7.87
CA PHE A 199 11.39 -4.55 -8.03
C PHE A 199 11.46 -3.08 -7.60
N ASN A 200 12.18 -2.78 -6.52
CA ASN A 200 12.41 -1.42 -6.08
C ASN A 200 13.16 -0.60 -7.14
N ALA A 201 14.22 -1.16 -7.74
CA ALA A 201 14.98 -0.50 -8.80
C ALA A 201 14.23 -0.42 -10.14
N ASP A 202 13.32 -1.36 -10.43
CA ASP A 202 12.59 -1.39 -11.70
C ASP A 202 11.32 -0.52 -11.66
N HIS A 203 10.63 -0.46 -10.53
CA HIS A 203 9.33 0.18 -10.38
C HIS A 203 9.31 1.34 -9.37
N GLY A 204 9.93 1.16 -8.21
CA GLY A 204 9.77 2.05 -7.06
C GLY A 204 10.54 3.36 -7.19
N TYR A 205 11.83 3.27 -7.48
CA TYR A 205 12.78 4.39 -7.40
C TYR A 205 13.51 4.62 -8.71
N ASP A 206 13.70 5.89 -9.07
CA ASP A 206 14.57 6.28 -10.19
C ASP A 206 16.05 6.12 -9.83
N ASP A 207 16.43 6.53 -8.61
CA ASP A 207 17.75 6.24 -8.06
C ASP A 207 17.75 4.86 -7.36
N PRO A 208 18.43 3.84 -7.94
CA PRO A 208 18.51 2.51 -7.36
C PRO A 208 19.26 2.45 -6.02
N ALA A 209 19.89 3.53 -5.59
CA ALA A 209 20.52 3.65 -4.25
C ALA A 209 19.51 4.03 -3.16
N ASN A 210 18.34 4.55 -3.53
CA ASN A 210 17.31 5.00 -2.58
C ASN A 210 16.78 3.93 -1.64
N PRO A 211 16.48 2.69 -2.08
CA PRO A 211 16.15 1.65 -1.12
C PRO A 211 17.41 1.20 -0.37
N SER A 212 17.61 1.72 0.84
CA SER A 212 18.73 1.31 1.70
C SER A 212 18.71 -0.21 1.96
N ALA A 213 19.84 -0.75 2.38
CA ALA A 213 19.90 -2.16 2.77
C ALA A 213 18.99 -2.46 3.99
N GLU A 214 18.86 -1.48 4.89
CA GLU A 214 18.00 -1.55 6.06
C GLU A 214 16.52 -1.56 5.66
N TRP A 215 16.11 -0.69 4.72
CA TRP A 215 14.76 -0.69 4.19
C TRP A 215 14.43 -2.01 3.47
N THR A 216 15.33 -2.50 2.62
CA THR A 216 15.17 -3.84 2.00
C THR A 216 15.04 -4.96 3.03
N ASP A 217 15.72 -4.83 4.18
CA ASP A 217 15.61 -5.80 5.28
C ASP A 217 14.25 -5.69 5.98
N TYR A 218 13.74 -4.49 6.17
CA TYR A 218 12.40 -4.26 6.72
C TYR A 218 11.32 -4.82 5.81
N GLU A 219 11.33 -4.53 4.50
CA GLU A 219 10.40 -5.10 3.52
C GLU A 219 10.46 -6.64 3.50
N TRP A 220 11.67 -7.20 3.62
CA TRP A 220 11.82 -8.64 3.71
C TRP A 220 11.19 -9.19 4.99
N ARG A 221 11.37 -8.55 6.14
CA ARG A 221 10.75 -8.95 7.40
C ARG A 221 9.23 -8.90 7.31
N THR A 222 8.66 -7.81 6.83
CA THR A 222 7.20 -7.67 6.64
C THR A 222 6.61 -8.73 5.72
N ALA A 223 7.32 -9.12 4.67
CA ALA A 223 6.88 -10.16 3.74
C ALA A 223 7.10 -11.61 4.28
N HIS A 224 7.84 -11.81 5.40
CA HIS A 224 8.20 -13.14 5.91
C HIS A 224 7.61 -13.46 7.29
N VAL A 225 6.82 -12.58 7.89
CA VAL A 225 6.03 -12.92 9.08
C VAL A 225 4.92 -13.94 8.76
N GLU A 226 4.30 -14.47 9.79
CA GLU A 226 3.21 -15.43 9.59
C GLU A 226 2.10 -14.86 8.73
N ASN A 227 1.60 -15.66 7.81
CA ASN A 227 0.49 -15.34 6.91
C ASN A 227 0.71 -14.15 5.94
N ALA A 228 1.91 -13.57 5.86
CA ALA A 228 2.21 -12.41 5.00
C ALA A 228 1.80 -12.57 3.53
N ARG A 229 1.73 -13.80 3.01
CA ARG A 229 1.44 -14.08 1.60
C ARG A 229 -0.04 -13.90 1.18
N PHE A 230 -1.00 -13.86 2.13
CA PHE A 230 -2.42 -13.97 1.78
C PHE A 230 -2.98 -12.71 1.11
N ALA A 231 -2.67 -11.53 1.62
CA ALA A 231 -3.05 -10.26 0.99
C ALA A 231 -2.29 -10.03 -0.33
N PRO A 232 -0.95 -10.17 -0.39
CA PRO A 232 -0.21 -10.10 -1.65
C PRO A 232 -0.63 -11.13 -2.71
N ALA A 233 -1.09 -12.32 -2.33
CA ALA A 233 -1.63 -13.29 -3.29
C ALA A 233 -2.88 -12.75 -4.00
N SER A 234 -3.72 -11.98 -3.31
CA SER A 234 -4.86 -11.28 -3.90
C SER A 234 -4.41 -10.12 -4.80
N PHE A 235 -3.37 -9.37 -4.38
CA PHE A 235 -2.75 -8.31 -5.19
C PHE A 235 -2.21 -8.86 -6.53
N VAL A 236 -1.29 -9.82 -6.47
CA VAL A 236 -0.63 -10.40 -7.66
C VAL A 236 -1.63 -11.04 -8.62
N SER A 237 -2.77 -11.51 -8.12
CA SER A 237 -3.83 -12.09 -8.94
C SER A 237 -4.79 -11.07 -9.57
N GLY A 238 -4.68 -9.78 -9.25
CA GLY A 238 -5.61 -8.74 -9.66
C GLY A 238 -6.94 -8.71 -8.89
N SER A 239 -7.05 -9.50 -7.80
CA SER A 239 -8.28 -9.53 -6.99
C SER A 239 -8.43 -8.30 -6.08
N LEU A 240 -7.44 -7.42 -6.06
CA LEU A 240 -7.45 -6.13 -5.35
C LEU A 240 -7.72 -4.94 -6.27
N ASN A 241 -7.87 -5.15 -7.58
CA ASN A 241 -8.26 -4.08 -8.48
C ASN A 241 -9.65 -3.55 -8.08
N SER A 242 -9.78 -2.22 -7.97
CA SER A 242 -11.06 -1.56 -7.74
C SER A 242 -11.82 -1.38 -9.07
N GLU A 243 -13.13 -1.36 -9.00
CA GLU A 243 -14.00 -1.10 -10.16
C GLU A 243 -14.36 0.39 -10.29
N ILE A 244 -13.82 1.25 -9.41
CA ILE A 244 -14.10 2.67 -9.41
C ILE A 244 -13.55 3.35 -10.68
N ASP A 245 -14.31 4.27 -11.23
CA ASP A 245 -13.81 5.23 -12.22
C ASP A 245 -13.07 6.35 -11.50
N LEU A 246 -11.73 6.32 -11.55
CA LEU A 246 -10.87 7.27 -10.85
C LEU A 246 -11.12 8.71 -11.30
N ALA A 247 -11.29 8.94 -12.60
CA ALA A 247 -11.48 10.28 -13.12
C ALA A 247 -12.80 10.87 -12.63
N ALA A 248 -13.88 10.11 -12.74
CA ALA A 248 -15.18 10.52 -12.25
C ALA A 248 -15.18 10.71 -10.72
N ALA A 249 -14.52 9.82 -9.97
CA ALA A 249 -14.49 9.90 -8.51
C ALA A 249 -13.66 11.10 -8.02
N LEU A 250 -12.55 11.44 -8.69
CA LEU A 250 -11.75 12.63 -8.38
C LEU A 250 -12.53 13.91 -8.72
N ALA A 251 -13.24 13.95 -9.87
CA ALA A 251 -14.03 15.09 -10.28
C ALA A 251 -15.26 15.34 -9.38
N ASP A 252 -15.77 14.28 -8.74
CA ASP A 252 -16.91 14.34 -7.84
C ASP A 252 -16.55 14.75 -6.39
N LEU A 253 -15.24 14.96 -6.08
CA LEU A 253 -14.82 15.41 -4.75
C LEU A 253 -15.28 16.85 -4.49
N ASP A 254 -15.74 17.12 -3.27
CA ASP A 254 -16.09 18.47 -2.81
C ASP A 254 -14.85 19.35 -2.54
N VAL A 255 -13.65 18.73 -2.50
CA VAL A 255 -12.36 19.41 -2.33
C VAL A 255 -11.51 19.26 -3.59
N PRO A 256 -10.70 20.27 -3.98
CA PRO A 256 -9.84 20.19 -5.16
C PRO A 256 -8.79 19.09 -5.03
N PRO A 257 -8.80 18.03 -5.84
CA PRO A 257 -7.79 16.97 -5.74
C PRO A 257 -6.45 17.41 -6.34
N THR A 258 -5.36 16.97 -5.69
CA THR A 258 -4.01 17.07 -6.24
C THR A 258 -3.46 15.69 -6.56
N ILE A 259 -2.99 15.51 -7.80
CA ILE A 259 -2.34 14.28 -8.26
C ILE A 259 -0.83 14.51 -8.31
N VAL A 260 -0.07 13.65 -7.66
CA VAL A 260 1.40 13.64 -7.67
C VAL A 260 1.88 12.49 -8.53
N TRP A 261 2.85 12.74 -9.43
CA TRP A 261 3.35 11.72 -10.35
C TRP A 261 4.86 11.81 -10.57
N GLY A 262 5.56 10.67 -10.51
CA GLY A 262 6.95 10.58 -10.94
C GLY A 262 7.06 10.55 -12.46
N ARG A 263 7.93 11.39 -13.03
CA ARG A 263 8.14 11.48 -14.50
C ARG A 263 8.64 10.17 -15.10
N GLU A 264 9.46 9.45 -14.36
CA GLU A 264 10.15 8.24 -14.78
C GLU A 264 9.38 6.97 -14.40
N ALA A 265 8.14 7.10 -13.91
CA ALA A 265 7.28 5.95 -13.60
C ALA A 265 7.03 5.10 -14.84
N THR A 266 7.39 3.81 -14.76
CA THR A 266 7.34 2.86 -15.89
C THR A 266 6.10 1.99 -15.85
N VAL A 267 5.62 1.64 -14.66
CA VAL A 267 4.42 0.79 -14.46
C VAL A 267 3.14 1.59 -14.65
N SER A 268 3.17 2.87 -14.24
CA SER A 268 2.11 3.86 -14.50
C SER A 268 2.77 5.06 -15.19
N PRO A 269 2.82 5.08 -16.53
CA PRO A 269 3.47 6.15 -17.29
C PRO A 269 2.82 7.52 -17.01
N LEU A 270 3.61 8.60 -17.03
CA LEU A 270 3.13 9.97 -16.80
C LEU A 270 1.98 10.38 -17.74
N THR A 271 1.88 9.75 -18.91
CA THR A 271 0.74 9.97 -19.83
C THR A 271 -0.61 9.63 -19.19
N GLU A 272 -0.65 8.55 -18.40
CA GLU A 272 -1.86 8.17 -17.65
C GLU A 272 -2.20 9.22 -16.59
N GLY A 273 -1.19 9.74 -15.88
CA GLY A 273 -1.37 10.80 -14.89
C GLY A 273 -1.91 12.11 -15.51
N ARG A 274 -1.47 12.46 -16.73
CA ARG A 274 -1.98 13.62 -17.45
C ARG A 274 -3.41 13.43 -17.92
N GLU A 275 -3.70 12.26 -18.50
CA GLU A 275 -5.06 11.91 -18.94
C GLU A 275 -6.04 11.91 -17.75
N LEU A 276 -5.61 11.38 -16.61
CA LEU A 276 -6.41 11.38 -15.39
C LEU A 276 -6.66 12.80 -14.87
N ALA A 277 -5.60 13.62 -14.79
CA ALA A 277 -5.71 14.99 -14.31
C ALA A 277 -6.61 15.86 -15.23
N ASP A 278 -6.44 15.72 -16.54
CA ASP A 278 -7.26 16.42 -17.53
C ASP A 278 -8.75 16.00 -17.43
N ALA A 279 -9.00 14.69 -17.23
CA ALA A 279 -10.36 14.17 -17.14
C ALA A 279 -11.07 14.52 -15.82
N ALA A 280 -10.31 14.68 -14.73
CA ALA A 280 -10.83 15.03 -13.41
C ALA A 280 -10.79 16.54 -13.09
N ASP A 281 -10.27 17.37 -13.99
CA ASP A 281 -9.95 18.80 -13.73
C ASP A 281 -9.10 18.98 -12.46
N ALA A 282 -8.12 18.06 -12.26
CA ALA A 282 -7.29 17.98 -11.07
C ALA A 282 -5.93 18.65 -11.28
N ARG A 283 -5.35 19.21 -10.20
CA ARG A 283 -3.98 19.70 -10.20
C ARG A 283 -3.03 18.52 -10.36
N LEU A 284 -2.12 18.54 -11.37
CA LEU A 284 -1.05 17.54 -11.53
C LEU A 284 0.30 18.16 -11.18
N VAL A 285 0.98 17.54 -10.20
CA VAL A 285 2.36 17.88 -9.80
C VAL A 285 3.31 16.77 -10.24
N VAL A 286 4.26 17.11 -11.13
CA VAL A 286 5.21 16.14 -11.69
C VAL A 286 6.57 16.28 -11.02
N PHE A 287 7.09 15.16 -10.53
CA PHE A 287 8.41 15.06 -9.93
C PHE A 287 9.40 14.48 -10.92
N ASP A 288 10.40 15.26 -11.30
CA ASP A 288 11.51 14.81 -12.15
C ASP A 288 12.44 13.89 -11.36
N ARG A 289 12.99 12.88 -11.99
CA ARG A 289 13.84 11.86 -11.35
C ARG A 289 13.14 11.17 -10.20
N ALA A 290 11.90 10.78 -10.43
CA ALA A 290 11.10 10.00 -9.51
C ALA A 290 10.23 9.00 -10.28
N ARG A 291 10.04 7.82 -9.70
CA ARG A 291 9.11 6.81 -10.20
C ARG A 291 7.83 6.77 -9.37
N LEU A 292 7.49 5.62 -8.78
CA LEU A 292 6.22 5.47 -8.05
C LEU A 292 6.23 6.12 -6.64
N LEU A 293 7.42 6.43 -6.10
CA LEU A 293 7.59 6.90 -4.73
C LEU A 293 8.23 8.30 -4.66
N PRO A 294 7.64 9.33 -5.29
CA PRO A 294 8.18 10.68 -5.29
C PRO A 294 8.36 11.27 -3.88
N HIS A 295 7.52 10.87 -2.92
CA HIS A 295 7.61 11.26 -1.52
C HIS A 295 8.85 10.69 -0.80
N VAL A 296 9.46 9.61 -1.30
CA VAL A 296 10.73 9.09 -0.77
C VAL A 296 11.92 9.68 -1.49
N GLU A 297 11.78 9.97 -2.79
CA GLU A 297 12.87 10.48 -3.62
C GLU A 297 13.08 11.98 -3.49
N HIS A 298 12.03 12.74 -3.15
CA HIS A 298 12.03 14.19 -2.98
C HIS A 298 11.16 14.60 -1.79
N PRO A 299 11.50 14.21 -0.56
CA PRO A 299 10.65 14.37 0.61
C PRO A 299 10.28 15.84 0.90
N GLU A 300 11.26 16.75 0.92
CA GLU A 300 11.03 18.17 1.20
C GLU A 300 9.99 18.77 0.23
N ARG A 301 10.20 18.56 -1.07
CA ARG A 301 9.27 19.05 -2.09
C ARG A 301 7.90 18.39 -2.02
N PHE A 302 7.85 17.14 -1.58
CA PHE A 302 6.57 16.44 -1.42
C PHE A 302 5.77 17.02 -0.25
N VAL A 303 6.40 17.31 0.88
CA VAL A 303 5.79 17.99 2.03
C VAL A 303 5.22 19.34 1.60
N GLU A 304 6.02 20.20 0.95
CA GLU A 304 5.57 21.48 0.39
C GLU A 304 4.35 21.31 -0.55
N THR A 305 4.34 20.23 -1.37
CA THR A 305 3.23 19.96 -2.29
C THR A 305 1.94 19.57 -1.55
N VAL A 306 2.05 18.79 -0.47
CA VAL A 306 0.91 18.40 0.38
C VAL A 306 0.35 19.64 1.08
N GLU A 307 1.20 20.45 1.72
CA GLU A 307 0.80 21.67 2.40
C GLU A 307 0.07 22.65 1.45
N GLU A 308 0.65 22.90 0.25
CA GLU A 308 0.01 23.74 -0.77
C GLU A 308 -1.37 23.19 -1.20
N ALA A 309 -1.49 21.86 -1.35
CA ALA A 309 -2.74 21.22 -1.75
C ALA A 309 -3.83 21.38 -0.68
N LEU A 310 -3.47 21.20 0.59
CA LEU A 310 -4.41 21.28 1.71
C LEU A 310 -4.85 22.71 2.02
N VAL A 311 -3.94 23.70 1.91
CA VAL A 311 -4.30 25.11 2.05
C VAL A 311 -5.26 25.55 0.94
N ALA A 312 -5.10 25.06 -0.28
CA ALA A 312 -6.00 25.38 -1.39
C ALA A 312 -7.42 24.81 -1.14
N GLY A 313 -7.55 23.65 -0.49
CA GLY A 313 -8.83 23.04 -0.12
C GLY A 313 -9.61 23.86 0.92
N THR A 314 -8.94 24.50 1.86
CA THR A 314 -9.59 25.32 2.90
C THR A 314 -10.05 26.71 2.42
N ALA A 315 -9.64 27.13 1.22
CA ALA A 315 -9.95 28.45 0.66
C ALA A 315 -11.12 28.44 -0.36
N ALA A 316 -11.64 27.28 -0.72
CA ALA A 316 -12.69 27.09 -1.71
C ALA A 316 -14.06 26.90 -1.05
#